data_fea9bc0c89edadbdaa481505a6a5b3a0
#
_entry.id   fea9bc0c89edadbdaa481505a6a5b3a0
#
_cell.length_a   1.000
_cell.length_b   1.000
_cell.length_c   1.000
_cell.angle_alpha   90.00
_cell.angle_beta   90.00
_cell.angle_gamma   90.00
#
_symmetry.space_group_name_H-M   'P 1'
#
loop_
_entity.id
_entity.type
_entity.pdbx_description
1 polymer ?
#
loop_
_entity_poly.entity_id
_entity_poly.type
_entity_poly.pdbx_seq_one_letter_code
_entity_poly.pdbx_strand_id
1 'polypeptide(L)'
;MSEVTNADLQDMELNEPWDINVHFATSDRVEYSSAYECVATVKTAKEWAYVTNTALPTPSIVSYGEHYVGDRQITGYSVFRSGVNPEWEDPVNEPGFEMCLREGFRDVVFDQCWLSLMAIAIGETLDDCVGVRVVAKSGNGRMTRKIEAWLGKDANSIATLARLRADVHHKDSWRLEMHGAARPPAATR
;
A
#
# COMPACT_ATOMS: atom_id res chain seq x y z
N MET A 1 -7.48 30.81 -3.86
CA MET A 1 -7.78 29.38 -3.63
C MET A 1 -8.72 29.34 -2.43
N SER A 2 -9.96 28.88 -2.63
CA SER A 2 -10.93 28.72 -1.54
C SER A 2 -10.46 27.57 -0.65
N GLU A 3 -10.46 27.76 0.68
CA GLU A 3 -10.24 26.67 1.62
C GLU A 3 -11.34 25.64 1.46
N VAL A 4 -10.94 24.38 1.26
CA VAL A 4 -11.86 23.23 1.25
C VAL A 4 -12.31 23.00 2.70
N THR A 5 -13.59 23.12 2.95
CA THR A 5 -14.15 22.92 4.30
C THR A 5 -14.51 21.45 4.56
N ASN A 6 -14.66 21.07 5.82
CA ASN A 6 -15.13 19.74 6.19
C ASN A 6 -16.54 19.42 5.62
N ALA A 7 -17.32 20.42 5.29
CA ALA A 7 -18.63 20.26 4.66
C ALA A 7 -18.46 19.88 3.17
N ASP A 8 -17.49 20.48 2.49
CA ASP A 8 -17.21 20.18 1.07
C ASP A 8 -16.71 18.74 0.89
N LEU A 9 -15.99 18.19 1.86
CA LEU A 9 -15.53 16.80 1.84
C LEU A 9 -16.66 15.78 2.07
N GLN A 10 -17.77 16.21 2.69
CA GLN A 10 -18.88 15.30 3.04
C GLN A 10 -19.60 14.71 1.82
N ASP A 11 -19.65 15.49 0.73
CA ASP A 11 -20.39 15.17 -0.48
C ASP A 11 -19.48 14.72 -1.64
N MET A 12 -18.15 14.59 -1.40
CA MET A 12 -17.23 14.08 -2.41
C MET A 12 -17.22 12.56 -2.40
N GLU A 13 -17.96 11.97 -3.31
CA GLU A 13 -17.84 10.53 -3.59
C GLU A 13 -16.52 10.24 -4.31
N LEU A 14 -15.89 9.11 -3.99
CA LEU A 14 -14.79 8.55 -4.77
C LEU A 14 -15.38 7.92 -6.03
N ASN A 15 -14.64 7.93 -7.14
CA ASN A 15 -15.10 7.30 -8.38
C ASN A 15 -15.35 5.81 -8.21
N GLU A 16 -14.55 5.16 -7.38
CA GLU A 16 -14.71 3.77 -6.98
C GLU A 16 -14.50 3.62 -5.46
N PRO A 17 -15.16 2.64 -4.82
CA PRO A 17 -14.90 2.32 -3.44
C PRO A 17 -13.55 1.62 -3.27
N TRP A 18 -12.91 1.81 -2.10
CA TRP A 18 -11.63 1.21 -1.76
C TRP A 18 -11.71 0.43 -0.46
N ASP A 19 -11.18 -0.79 -0.47
CA ASP A 19 -11.11 -1.67 0.70
C ASP A 19 -9.77 -1.48 1.42
N ILE A 20 -9.86 -1.26 2.72
CA ILE A 20 -8.71 -1.10 3.60
C ILE A 20 -8.49 -2.40 4.35
N ASN A 21 -7.31 -2.98 4.17
CA ASN A 21 -6.94 -4.25 4.78
C ASN A 21 -5.80 -4.06 5.78
N VAL A 22 -5.88 -4.77 6.89
CA VAL A 22 -4.81 -4.95 7.86
C VAL A 22 -4.14 -6.29 7.61
N HIS A 23 -2.82 -6.31 7.51
CA HIS A 23 -2.03 -7.52 7.33
C HIS A 23 -1.45 -7.99 8.65
N PHE A 24 -1.45 -9.29 8.86
CA PHE A 24 -0.98 -9.91 10.10
C PHE A 24 0.23 -10.81 9.85
N ALA A 25 1.04 -10.99 10.89
CA ALA A 25 2.08 -12.00 10.88
C ALA A 25 1.45 -13.39 10.77
N THR A 26 1.97 -14.19 9.85
CA THR A 26 1.56 -15.59 9.67
C THR A 26 2.75 -16.52 9.87
N SER A 27 2.49 -17.73 10.34
CA SER A 27 3.46 -18.81 10.28
C SER A 27 3.50 -19.39 8.86
N ASP A 28 4.63 -19.94 8.43
CA ASP A 28 4.88 -20.49 7.10
C ASP A 28 3.88 -21.57 6.61
N ARG A 29 2.87 -21.92 7.40
CA ARG A 29 1.88 -22.99 7.14
C ARG A 29 0.47 -22.48 6.92
N VAL A 30 0.26 -21.17 6.88
CA VAL A 30 -1.07 -20.57 6.79
C VAL A 30 -1.27 -20.01 5.39
N GLU A 31 -2.43 -20.25 4.80
CA GLU A 31 -2.80 -19.66 3.51
C GLU A 31 -2.74 -18.14 3.57
N TYR A 32 -2.23 -17.51 2.51
CA TYR A 32 -2.04 -16.06 2.46
C TYR A 32 -3.36 -15.29 2.61
N SER A 33 -4.48 -15.84 2.14
CA SER A 33 -5.82 -15.27 2.29
C SER A 33 -6.25 -15.06 3.74
N SER A 34 -5.66 -15.79 4.70
CA SER A 34 -5.88 -15.58 6.13
C SER A 34 -4.90 -14.59 6.77
N ALA A 35 -3.94 -14.08 5.99
CA ALA A 35 -2.92 -13.14 6.44
C ALA A 35 -3.39 -11.67 6.48
N TYR A 36 -4.57 -11.37 5.98
CA TYR A 36 -5.13 -10.03 5.99
C TYR A 36 -6.64 -10.06 6.25
N GLU A 37 -7.17 -8.92 6.63
CA GLU A 37 -8.59 -8.73 6.93
C GLU A 37 -9.02 -7.34 6.46
N CYS A 38 -10.12 -7.27 5.70
CA CYS A 38 -10.74 -6.01 5.34
C CYS A 38 -11.42 -5.40 6.58
N VAL A 39 -10.95 -4.24 6.98
CA VAL A 39 -11.44 -3.53 8.18
C VAL A 39 -12.37 -2.39 7.85
N ALA A 40 -12.35 -1.88 6.63
CA ALA A 40 -13.24 -0.83 6.17
C ALA A 40 -13.30 -0.78 4.64
N THR A 41 -14.46 -0.36 4.11
CA THR A 41 -14.61 0.08 2.72
C THR A 41 -14.94 1.55 2.73
N VAL A 42 -14.14 2.38 2.05
CA VAL A 42 -14.32 3.83 1.94
C VAL A 42 -14.90 4.19 0.58
N LYS A 43 -15.90 5.07 0.57
CA LYS A 43 -16.63 5.52 -0.62
C LYS A 43 -16.58 7.03 -0.81
N THR A 44 -16.19 7.76 0.22
CA THR A 44 -16.16 9.22 0.21
C THR A 44 -14.81 9.75 0.70
N ALA A 45 -14.46 10.96 0.29
CA ALA A 45 -13.26 11.64 0.75
C ALA A 45 -13.24 11.84 2.28
N LYS A 46 -14.40 11.98 2.88
CA LYS A 46 -14.53 12.11 4.35
C LYS A 46 -14.21 10.80 5.07
N GLU A 47 -14.77 9.68 4.61
CA GLU A 47 -14.46 8.37 5.18
C GLU A 47 -12.98 8.06 5.07
N TRP A 48 -12.41 8.36 3.91
CA TRP A 48 -10.97 8.26 3.67
C TRP A 48 -10.15 9.08 4.67
N ALA A 49 -10.45 10.38 4.80
CA ALA A 49 -9.76 11.25 5.73
C ALA A 49 -9.89 10.78 7.18
N TYR A 50 -11.06 10.26 7.57
CA TYR A 50 -11.26 9.70 8.89
C TYR A 50 -10.37 8.49 9.14
N VAL A 51 -10.35 7.51 8.22
CA VAL A 51 -9.57 6.30 8.39
C VAL A 51 -8.07 6.60 8.44
N THR A 52 -7.58 7.43 7.52
CA THR A 52 -6.14 7.74 7.44
C THR A 52 -5.62 8.58 8.60
N ASN A 53 -6.46 9.43 9.19
CA ASN A 53 -6.04 10.31 10.27
C ASN A 53 -6.30 9.75 11.68
N THR A 54 -7.22 8.79 11.81
CA THR A 54 -7.68 8.37 13.15
C THR A 54 -7.70 6.87 13.38
N ALA A 55 -7.93 6.06 12.35
CA ALA A 55 -8.18 4.63 12.52
C ALA A 55 -6.93 3.76 12.32
N LEU A 56 -5.99 4.19 11.48
CA LEU A 56 -4.78 3.43 11.20
C LEU A 56 -3.57 4.06 11.89
N PRO A 57 -2.78 3.29 12.65
CA PRO A 57 -1.47 3.75 13.10
C PRO A 57 -0.55 4.02 11.91
N THR A 58 0.44 4.88 12.09
CA THR A 58 1.42 5.16 11.03
C THR A 58 2.26 3.91 10.70
N PRO A 59 2.67 3.71 9.44
CA PRO A 59 3.45 2.54 9.05
C PRO A 59 4.79 2.40 9.80
N SER A 60 5.41 3.51 10.18
CA SER A 60 6.62 3.49 10.99
C SER A 60 6.40 2.81 12.34
N ILE A 61 5.27 3.08 13.00
CA ILE A 61 4.90 2.46 14.28
C ILE A 61 4.73 0.95 14.10
N VAL A 62 4.01 0.51 13.05
CA VAL A 62 3.84 -0.92 12.73
C VAL A 62 5.18 -1.62 12.52
N SER A 63 6.16 -0.91 11.97
CA SER A 63 7.49 -1.44 11.70
C SER A 63 8.25 -1.89 12.96
N TYR A 64 7.93 -1.35 14.12
CA TYR A 64 8.55 -1.76 15.38
C TYR A 64 7.97 -3.06 15.96
N GLY A 65 6.95 -3.64 15.32
CA GLY A 65 6.38 -4.93 15.71
C GLY A 65 5.58 -4.92 17.00
N GLU A 66 5.16 -3.75 17.48
CA GLU A 66 4.47 -3.57 18.76
C GLU A 66 2.95 -3.41 18.61
N HIS A 67 2.41 -3.54 17.39
CA HIS A 67 0.98 -3.40 17.15
C HIS A 67 0.28 -4.74 16.99
N TYR A 68 -0.77 -4.92 17.78
CA TYR A 68 -1.56 -6.14 17.81
C TYR A 68 -3.05 -5.84 17.76
N VAL A 69 -3.80 -6.73 17.12
CA VAL A 69 -5.26 -6.84 17.26
C VAL A 69 -5.54 -8.19 17.90
N GLY A 70 -5.94 -8.19 19.17
CA GLY A 70 -5.98 -9.40 19.98
C GLY A 70 -4.57 -9.98 20.16
N ASP A 71 -4.36 -11.20 19.71
CA ASP A 71 -3.08 -11.92 19.70
C ASP A 71 -2.34 -11.86 18.35
N ARG A 72 -2.93 -11.21 17.36
CA ARG A 72 -2.40 -11.13 15.99
C ARG A 72 -1.58 -9.86 15.80
N GLN A 73 -0.29 -10.02 15.49
CA GLN A 73 0.62 -8.92 15.22
C GLN A 73 0.33 -8.31 13.84
N ILE A 74 0.16 -6.99 13.79
CA ILE A 74 0.04 -6.26 12.53
C ILE A 74 1.41 -6.13 11.86
N THR A 75 1.49 -6.43 10.56
CA THR A 75 2.71 -6.33 9.75
C THR A 75 2.58 -5.31 8.63
N GLY A 76 1.40 -4.76 8.40
CA GLY A 76 1.20 -3.77 7.36
C GLY A 76 -0.26 -3.45 7.09
N TYR A 77 -0.44 -2.63 6.07
CA TYR A 77 -1.75 -2.22 5.57
C TYR A 77 -1.76 -2.29 4.05
N SER A 78 -2.95 -2.49 3.49
CA SER A 78 -3.17 -2.27 2.08
C SER A 78 -4.50 -1.56 1.82
N VAL A 79 -4.56 -0.85 0.71
CA VAL A 79 -5.74 -0.17 0.22
C VAL A 79 -5.88 -0.56 -1.24
N PHE A 80 -6.92 -1.32 -1.57
CA PHE A 80 -7.18 -1.84 -2.90
C PHE A 80 -8.57 -1.41 -3.37
N ARG A 81 -8.78 -1.33 -4.69
CA ARG A 81 -10.11 -1.15 -5.27
C ARG A 81 -11.04 -2.23 -4.70
N SER A 82 -12.25 -1.85 -4.33
CA SER A 82 -13.17 -2.79 -3.67
C SER A 82 -13.44 -4.01 -4.54
N GLY A 83 -13.32 -5.18 -3.93
CA GLY A 83 -13.45 -6.47 -4.62
C GLY A 83 -12.16 -7.00 -5.24
N VAL A 84 -11.02 -6.27 -5.14
CA VAL A 84 -9.70 -6.76 -5.54
C VAL A 84 -8.94 -7.21 -4.30
N ASN A 85 -8.53 -8.47 -4.28
CA ASN A 85 -7.74 -9.00 -3.17
C ASN A 85 -6.27 -8.56 -3.26
N PRO A 86 -5.61 -8.26 -2.12
CA PRO A 86 -4.19 -7.90 -2.10
C PRO A 86 -3.29 -9.14 -2.29
N GLU A 87 -3.58 -9.95 -3.28
CA GLU A 87 -2.94 -11.22 -3.64
C GLU A 87 -2.51 -11.19 -5.10
N TRP A 88 -1.40 -11.84 -5.42
CA TRP A 88 -0.91 -11.89 -6.81
C TRP A 88 -1.79 -12.76 -7.70
N GLU A 89 -2.47 -13.71 -7.10
CA GLU A 89 -3.37 -14.67 -7.75
C GLU A 89 -4.72 -14.05 -8.11
N ASP A 90 -5.02 -12.84 -7.61
CA ASP A 90 -6.23 -12.14 -8.02
C ASP A 90 -6.17 -11.80 -9.52
N PRO A 91 -7.21 -12.13 -10.31
CA PRO A 91 -7.21 -11.92 -11.77
C PRO A 91 -6.97 -10.48 -12.22
N VAL A 92 -7.25 -9.50 -11.36
CA VAL A 92 -6.98 -8.08 -11.65
C VAL A 92 -5.50 -7.77 -11.48
N ASN A 93 -4.82 -8.47 -10.59
CA ASN A 93 -3.41 -8.28 -10.28
C ASN A 93 -2.49 -9.09 -11.21
N GLU A 94 -2.97 -10.18 -11.80
CA GLU A 94 -2.18 -11.06 -12.67
C GLU A 94 -2.47 -10.75 -14.17
N PRO A 95 -1.48 -10.57 -15.02
CA PRO A 95 -0.03 -10.43 -14.83
C PRO A 95 0.39 -8.95 -14.68
N GLY A 96 0.16 -8.37 -13.53
CA GLY A 96 0.46 -6.98 -13.26
C GLY A 96 1.90 -6.72 -12.82
N PHE A 97 2.11 -5.52 -12.30
CA PHE A 97 3.42 -5.03 -11.85
C PHE A 97 3.30 -4.42 -10.47
N GLU A 98 4.38 -4.42 -9.71
CA GLU A 98 4.50 -3.57 -8.52
C GLU A 98 5.62 -2.54 -8.71
N MET A 99 5.33 -1.30 -8.32
CA MET A 99 6.33 -0.28 -8.09
C MET A 99 6.65 -0.27 -6.61
N CYS A 100 7.88 -0.55 -6.24
CA CYS A 100 8.23 -0.66 -4.85
C CYS A 100 9.30 0.33 -4.40
N LEU A 101 9.12 0.82 -3.19
CA LEU A 101 10.07 1.65 -2.46
C LEU A 101 10.56 0.84 -1.24
N ARG A 102 11.84 0.50 -1.22
CA ARG A 102 12.47 -0.27 -0.16
C ARG A 102 13.38 0.62 0.67
N GLU A 103 13.29 0.48 1.91
CA GLU A 103 13.96 1.02 3.11
C GLU A 103 15.11 2.05 2.99
N GLY A 104 15.52 2.54 4.18
CA GLY A 104 16.61 3.49 4.40
C GLY A 104 16.13 4.87 4.82
N PHE A 105 14.82 5.07 4.99
CA PHE A 105 14.25 6.37 5.32
C PHE A 105 14.07 6.53 6.84
N ARG A 106 14.14 7.80 7.29
CA ARG A 106 13.63 8.17 8.61
C ARG A 106 12.12 7.93 8.64
N ASP A 107 11.58 7.57 9.79
CA ASP A 107 10.17 7.22 9.99
C ASP A 107 9.22 8.27 9.41
N VAL A 108 9.42 9.53 9.71
CA VAL A 108 8.60 10.65 9.18
C VAL A 108 8.55 10.64 7.65
N VAL A 109 9.66 10.37 6.98
CA VAL A 109 9.72 10.35 5.52
C VAL A 109 8.99 9.12 4.96
N PHE A 110 9.13 7.99 5.63
CA PHE A 110 8.43 6.75 5.26
C PHE A 110 6.91 6.92 5.36
N ASP A 111 6.43 7.50 6.46
CA ASP A 111 5.01 7.78 6.67
C ASP A 111 4.48 8.80 5.66
N GLN A 112 5.26 9.84 5.32
CA GLN A 112 4.89 10.80 4.28
C GLN A 112 4.80 10.15 2.90
N CYS A 113 5.74 9.27 2.54
CA CYS A 113 5.68 8.52 1.28
C CYS A 113 4.41 7.66 1.20
N TRP A 114 4.06 6.99 2.29
CA TRP A 114 2.84 6.20 2.37
C TRP A 114 1.57 7.04 2.18
N LEU A 115 1.44 8.13 2.93
CA LEU A 115 0.29 9.04 2.83
C LEU A 115 0.15 9.64 1.43
N SER A 116 1.27 10.05 0.83
CA SER A 116 1.28 10.59 -0.53
C SER A 116 0.85 9.53 -1.56
N LEU A 117 1.37 8.30 -1.44
CA LEU A 117 1.01 7.22 -2.34
C LEU A 117 -0.48 6.87 -2.24
N MET A 118 -1.01 6.77 -1.03
CA MET A 118 -2.43 6.54 -0.82
C MET A 118 -3.29 7.65 -1.45
N ALA A 119 -2.92 8.91 -1.25
CA ALA A 119 -3.67 10.05 -1.78
C ALA A 119 -3.70 10.05 -3.32
N ILE A 120 -2.58 9.76 -3.99
CA ILE A 120 -2.53 9.72 -5.45
C ILE A 120 -3.25 8.49 -6.03
N ALA A 121 -3.27 7.37 -5.32
CA ALA A 121 -4.00 6.17 -5.75
C ALA A 121 -5.52 6.41 -5.70
N ILE A 122 -6.04 6.89 -4.57
CA ILE A 122 -7.47 7.18 -4.39
C ILE A 122 -7.94 8.36 -5.24
N GLY A 123 -7.08 9.35 -5.43
CA GLY A 123 -7.34 10.46 -6.34
C GLY A 123 -7.25 10.09 -7.81
N GLU A 124 -7.02 8.80 -8.14
CA GLU A 124 -6.93 8.25 -9.49
C GLU A 124 -5.97 9.01 -10.40
N THR A 125 -4.96 9.63 -9.80
CA THR A 125 -3.91 10.32 -10.55
C THR A 125 -2.78 9.39 -10.97
N LEU A 126 -2.89 8.10 -10.59
CA LEU A 126 -1.99 7.03 -10.97
C LEU A 126 -2.77 6.04 -11.83
N ASP A 127 -2.55 6.12 -13.16
CA ASP A 127 -3.25 5.28 -14.13
C ASP A 127 -3.07 3.80 -13.81
N ASP A 128 -4.17 3.04 -13.91
CA ASP A 128 -4.23 1.60 -13.71
C ASP A 128 -3.73 1.11 -12.33
N CYS A 129 -3.67 1.99 -11.33
CA CYS A 129 -3.39 1.59 -9.96
C CYS A 129 -4.59 0.81 -9.40
N VAL A 130 -4.35 -0.44 -9.03
CA VAL A 130 -5.37 -1.33 -8.45
C VAL A 130 -5.30 -1.37 -6.94
N GLY A 131 -4.15 -0.99 -6.37
CA GLY A 131 -3.97 -0.93 -4.93
C GLY A 131 -2.60 -0.43 -4.52
N VAL A 132 -2.48 -0.13 -3.24
CA VAL A 132 -1.22 0.25 -2.59
C VAL A 132 -1.06 -0.56 -1.31
N ARG A 133 0.18 -0.88 -0.97
CA ARG A 133 0.48 -1.68 0.22
C ARG A 133 1.74 -1.18 0.92
N VAL A 134 1.71 -1.20 2.25
CA VAL A 134 2.89 -1.03 3.10
C VAL A 134 3.07 -2.26 3.96
N VAL A 135 4.28 -2.78 4.00
CA VAL A 135 4.63 -3.99 4.76
C VAL A 135 5.90 -3.77 5.56
N ALA A 136 5.89 -4.24 6.78
CA ALA A 136 7.06 -4.39 7.62
C ALA A 136 7.31 -5.88 7.90
N LYS A 137 8.50 -6.35 7.57
CA LYS A 137 8.89 -7.75 7.82
C LYS A 137 10.12 -7.79 8.71
N SER A 138 10.02 -8.57 9.79
CA SER A 138 11.17 -8.91 10.60
C SER A 138 11.76 -10.25 10.12
N GLY A 139 13.05 -10.28 9.85
CA GLY A 139 13.75 -11.51 9.45
C GLY A 139 15.24 -11.39 9.69
N ASN A 140 15.87 -12.48 10.19
CA ASN A 140 17.30 -12.53 10.46
C ASN A 140 17.83 -11.37 11.33
N GLY A 141 17.02 -10.92 12.31
CA GLY A 141 17.38 -9.81 13.19
C GLY A 141 17.36 -8.43 12.52
N ARG A 142 16.82 -8.34 11.31
CA ARG A 142 16.69 -7.08 10.57
C ARG A 142 15.23 -6.82 10.22
N MET A 143 14.79 -5.60 10.45
CA MET A 143 13.49 -5.10 9.97
C MET A 143 13.64 -4.59 8.54
N THR A 144 12.77 -5.03 7.64
CA THR A 144 12.65 -4.49 6.29
C THR A 144 11.28 -3.86 6.12
N ARG A 145 11.27 -2.66 5.52
CA ARG A 145 10.04 -1.91 5.20
C ARG A 145 9.91 -1.77 3.69
N LYS A 146 8.71 -1.89 3.19
CA LYS A 146 8.41 -1.77 1.77
C LYS A 146 7.09 -1.04 1.59
N ILE A 147 7.06 -0.07 0.68
CA ILE A 147 5.83 0.54 0.16
C ILE A 147 5.69 0.09 -1.29
N GLU A 148 4.48 -0.28 -1.69
CA GLU A 148 4.17 -0.84 -2.99
C GLU A 148 2.97 -0.13 -3.60
N ALA A 149 3.07 0.19 -4.90
CA ALA A 149 1.91 0.48 -5.75
C ALA A 149 1.72 -0.70 -6.70
N TRP A 150 0.53 -1.27 -6.71
CA TRP A 150 0.16 -2.39 -7.55
C TRP A 150 -0.60 -1.90 -8.77
N LEU A 151 -0.18 -2.33 -9.94
CA LEU A 151 -0.66 -1.88 -11.22
C LEU A 151 -1.24 -3.06 -11.99
N GLY A 152 -2.38 -2.84 -12.65
CA GLY A 152 -2.98 -3.81 -13.54
C GLY A 152 -2.09 -4.13 -14.75
N LYS A 153 -2.45 -5.18 -15.47
CA LYS A 153 -1.69 -5.72 -16.61
C LYS A 153 -1.48 -4.72 -17.77
N ASP A 154 -2.42 -3.81 -17.95
CA ASP A 154 -2.43 -2.86 -19.06
C ASP A 154 -1.75 -1.52 -18.70
N ALA A 155 -1.22 -1.42 -17.47
CA ALA A 155 -0.63 -0.20 -16.96
C ALA A 155 0.62 0.23 -17.75
N ASN A 156 0.70 1.53 -18.05
CA ASN A 156 1.92 2.11 -18.58
C ASN A 156 2.96 2.28 -17.45
N SER A 157 3.71 1.23 -17.18
CA SER A 157 4.67 1.18 -16.08
C SER A 157 5.73 2.31 -16.12
N ILE A 158 6.10 2.77 -17.32
CA ILE A 158 7.08 3.86 -17.48
C ILE A 158 6.45 5.20 -17.06
N ALA A 159 5.22 5.49 -17.53
CA ALA A 159 4.52 6.72 -17.16
C ALA A 159 4.22 6.75 -15.66
N THR A 160 3.76 5.62 -15.11
CA THR A 160 3.49 5.46 -13.69
C THR A 160 4.75 5.67 -12.83
N LEU A 161 5.86 5.08 -13.23
CA LEU A 161 7.13 5.28 -12.53
C LEU A 161 7.58 6.75 -12.57
N ALA A 162 7.41 7.41 -13.72
CA ALA A 162 7.71 8.85 -13.85
C ALA A 162 6.82 9.69 -12.91
N ARG A 163 5.53 9.35 -12.82
CA ARG A 163 4.57 10.01 -11.94
C ARG A 163 4.93 9.83 -10.46
N LEU A 164 5.18 8.59 -10.02
CA LEU A 164 5.62 8.31 -8.65
C LEU A 164 6.89 9.09 -8.28
N ARG A 165 7.83 9.16 -9.21
CA ARG A 165 9.07 9.93 -9.02
C ARG A 165 8.84 11.45 -8.96
N ALA A 166 7.79 11.96 -9.57
CA ALA A 166 7.46 13.37 -9.51
C ALA A 166 6.74 13.75 -8.21
N ASP A 167 5.79 12.94 -7.78
CA ASP A 167 4.81 13.29 -6.74
C ASP A 167 5.10 12.68 -5.37
N VAL A 168 5.83 11.57 -5.33
CA VAL A 168 6.25 10.93 -4.09
C VAL A 168 7.72 11.16 -3.83
N HIS A 169 8.07 11.47 -2.61
CA HIS A 169 9.46 11.68 -2.20
C HIS A 169 10.37 10.47 -2.55
N HIS A 170 11.69 10.71 -2.67
CA HIS A 170 12.70 9.70 -2.98
C HIS A 170 12.65 9.13 -4.39
N LYS A 171 12.67 10.01 -5.36
CA LYS A 171 12.55 9.76 -6.82
C LYS A 171 13.35 8.58 -7.35
N ASP A 172 14.59 8.40 -6.91
CA ASP A 172 15.50 7.41 -7.47
C ASP A 172 15.42 6.02 -6.81
N SER A 173 14.62 5.90 -5.75
CA SER A 173 14.51 4.66 -4.97
C SER A 173 13.37 3.76 -5.43
N TRP A 174 12.44 4.26 -6.25
CA TRP A 174 11.36 3.46 -6.81
C TRP A 174 11.87 2.46 -7.85
N ARG A 175 11.45 1.22 -7.72
CA ARG A 175 11.79 0.10 -8.62
C ARG A 175 10.54 -0.57 -9.13
N LEU A 176 10.60 -1.02 -10.40
CA LEU A 176 9.57 -1.84 -11.03
C LEU A 176 9.90 -3.31 -10.81
N GLU A 177 8.94 -4.08 -10.33
CA GLU A 177 9.01 -5.54 -10.21
C GLU A 177 7.77 -6.15 -10.87
N MET A 178 7.91 -7.26 -11.60
CA MET A 178 6.76 -7.97 -12.19
C MET A 178 6.15 -8.90 -11.15
N HIS A 179 4.83 -8.96 -11.09
CA HIS A 179 4.12 -9.95 -10.28
C HIS A 179 4.43 -11.37 -10.81
N GLY A 180 4.64 -12.32 -9.89
CA GLY A 180 4.91 -13.70 -10.27
C GLY A 180 6.28 -13.98 -10.90
N ALA A 181 7.13 -12.99 -11.12
CA ALA A 181 8.50 -13.24 -11.54
C ALA A 181 9.26 -13.94 -10.41
N ALA A 182 9.63 -15.20 -10.64
CA ALA A 182 10.48 -15.94 -9.70
C ALA A 182 11.75 -15.12 -9.44
N ARG A 183 11.97 -14.76 -8.19
CA ARG A 183 13.18 -14.05 -7.78
C ARG A 183 14.39 -14.88 -8.21
N PRO A 184 15.33 -14.37 -9.02
CA PRO A 184 16.50 -15.13 -9.37
C PRO A 184 17.20 -15.57 -8.07
N PRO A 185 17.68 -16.83 -7.98
CA PRO A 185 18.37 -17.31 -6.80
C PRO A 185 19.49 -16.34 -6.45
N ALA A 186 19.57 -15.97 -5.15
CA ALA A 186 20.62 -15.08 -4.67
C ALA A 186 21.97 -15.63 -5.13
N ALA A 187 22.73 -14.83 -5.88
CA ALA A 187 24.06 -15.21 -6.28
C ALA A 187 24.88 -15.53 -5.01
N THR A 188 25.20 -16.78 -4.83
CA THR A 188 26.12 -17.24 -3.78
C THR A 188 27.46 -16.54 -4.00
N ARG A 189 27.81 -15.65 -3.10
CA ARG A 189 29.15 -15.08 -2.99
C ARG A 189 30.02 -15.94 -2.08
#